data_137790efe27d4d8026cfc20c5285d855
#
_entry.id   137790efe27d4d8026cfc20c5285d855
#
_cell.length_a   1.000
_cell.length_b   1.000
_cell.length_c   1.000
_cell.angle_alpha   90.00
_cell.angle_beta   90.00
_cell.angle_gamma   90.00
#
_symmetry.space_group_name_H-M   'P 1'
#
loop_
_entity.id
_entity.type
_entity.pdbx_description
1 polymer ?
#
loop_
_entity_poly.entity_id
_entity_poly.type
_entity_poly.pdbx_seq_one_letter_code
_entity_poly.pdbx_strand_id
1 'polypeptide(L)'
;MAEAIIVKSESEPHPFTGQPVGLPVDATPARTPGPVTLEGCYGRVEKLDMRQAAADLWKVSAGHDHIWTYLSAYGPFSDAPAFSDWLASRVVFADPYSYAIVGTSGNALGIAALMAIRPAMRVIEVGHIVYSPALMRTPLGTEAQYLLARYAFETLGYRRYEWKCDPIASSTSSPSTATASLARSSREFFVWVGGDRRTPPPAT
;
A
#
# COMPACT_ATOMS: atom_id res chain seq x y z
N MET A 1 18.29 -15.05 17.54
CA MET A 1 18.31 -15.55 16.16
C MET A 1 16.87 -15.59 15.71
N ALA A 2 16.50 -14.81 14.70
CA ALA A 2 15.14 -14.84 14.14
C ALA A 2 15.05 -16.06 13.22
N GLU A 3 14.18 -17.00 13.52
CA GLU A 3 13.84 -18.09 12.62
C GLU A 3 13.17 -17.53 11.38
N ALA A 4 13.74 -17.82 10.22
CA ALA A 4 13.08 -17.53 8.95
C ALA A 4 11.80 -18.38 8.86
N ILE A 5 10.66 -17.74 8.76
CA ILE A 5 9.41 -18.44 8.46
C ILE A 5 9.49 -18.92 7.01
N ILE A 6 9.88 -20.18 6.84
CA ILE A 6 9.81 -20.84 5.52
C ILE A 6 8.36 -21.21 5.31
N VAL A 7 7.65 -20.41 4.53
CA VAL A 7 6.33 -20.81 4.01
C VAL A 7 6.55 -21.94 3.02
N LYS A 8 6.24 -23.18 3.39
CA LYS A 8 6.20 -24.29 2.45
C LYS A 8 5.14 -23.98 1.39
N SER A 9 5.60 -23.70 0.15
CA SER A 9 4.67 -23.62 -0.97
C SER A 9 4.12 -25.01 -1.25
N GLU A 10 2.79 -25.14 -1.22
CA GLU A 10 2.12 -26.36 -1.69
C GLU A 10 2.41 -26.53 -3.19
N SER A 11 2.71 -27.75 -3.61
CA SER A 11 3.03 -28.07 -5.01
C SER A 11 2.35 -29.37 -5.41
N GLU A 12 2.08 -29.51 -6.71
CA GLU A 12 1.58 -30.74 -7.33
C GLU A 12 2.52 -31.15 -8.48
N PRO A 13 2.56 -32.43 -8.86
CA PRO A 13 3.36 -32.87 -10.00
C PRO A 13 2.75 -32.33 -11.29
N HIS A 14 3.57 -31.76 -12.16
CA HIS A 14 3.16 -31.36 -13.51
C HIS A 14 2.71 -32.60 -14.30
N PRO A 15 1.53 -32.58 -14.96
CA PRO A 15 0.91 -33.78 -15.53
C PRO A 15 1.73 -34.49 -16.63
N PHE A 16 2.64 -33.76 -17.29
CA PHE A 16 3.46 -34.33 -18.38
C PHE A 16 4.92 -34.58 -18.00
N THR A 17 5.48 -33.78 -17.07
CA THR A 17 6.90 -33.87 -16.73
C THR A 17 7.17 -34.45 -15.35
N GLY A 18 6.14 -34.53 -14.49
CA GLY A 18 6.28 -34.96 -13.09
C GLY A 18 7.01 -33.98 -12.16
N GLN A 19 7.51 -32.87 -12.70
CA GLN A 19 8.19 -31.85 -11.90
C GLN A 19 7.22 -31.11 -10.97
N PRO A 20 7.64 -30.73 -9.74
CA PRO A 20 6.77 -29.99 -8.84
C PRO A 20 6.46 -28.61 -9.41
N VAL A 21 5.16 -28.29 -9.50
CA VAL A 21 4.65 -26.98 -9.90
C VAL A 21 3.70 -26.47 -8.81
N GLY A 22 3.51 -25.15 -8.75
CA GLY A 22 2.54 -24.56 -7.82
C GLY A 22 1.12 -24.99 -8.13
N LEU A 23 0.24 -24.97 -7.12
CA LEU A 23 -1.18 -25.26 -7.31
C LEU A 23 -1.82 -24.31 -8.33
N PRO A 24 -2.83 -24.77 -9.07
CA PRO A 24 -3.61 -23.91 -9.95
C PRO A 24 -4.19 -22.73 -9.19
N VAL A 25 -4.17 -21.55 -9.81
CA VAL A 25 -4.74 -20.34 -9.26
C VAL A 25 -5.95 -19.91 -10.08
N ASP A 26 -6.92 -19.27 -9.40
CA ASP A 26 -8.04 -18.64 -10.09
C ASP A 26 -7.51 -17.56 -11.05
N ALA A 27 -7.81 -17.72 -12.34
CA ALA A 27 -7.41 -16.83 -13.42
C ALA A 27 -8.39 -15.67 -13.65
N THR A 28 -9.51 -15.60 -12.90
CA THR A 28 -10.46 -14.50 -13.01
C THR A 28 -9.77 -13.18 -12.69
N PRO A 29 -9.85 -12.15 -13.59
CA PRO A 29 -9.23 -10.88 -13.34
C PRO A 29 -9.73 -10.23 -12.04
N ALA A 30 -8.82 -9.60 -11.29
CA ALA A 30 -9.18 -8.78 -10.14
C ALA A 30 -9.97 -7.53 -10.57
N ARG A 31 -10.67 -6.90 -9.63
CA ARG A 31 -11.36 -5.63 -9.87
C ARG A 31 -10.37 -4.46 -9.77
N THR A 32 -10.61 -3.39 -10.51
CA THR A 32 -9.84 -2.16 -10.39
C THR A 32 -10.21 -1.39 -9.11
N PRO A 33 -9.26 -0.68 -8.47
CA PRO A 33 -9.56 0.24 -7.38
C PRO A 33 -10.62 1.27 -7.76
N GLY A 34 -11.43 1.67 -6.80
CA GLY A 34 -12.49 2.66 -6.98
C GLY A 34 -12.67 3.54 -5.75
N PRO A 35 -13.64 4.49 -5.79
CA PRO A 35 -13.95 5.33 -4.66
C PRO A 35 -14.53 4.47 -3.53
N VAL A 36 -13.81 4.45 -2.41
CA VAL A 36 -14.18 3.67 -1.23
C VAL A 36 -13.71 4.44 0.01
N THR A 37 -14.44 4.26 1.12
CA THR A 37 -14.01 4.63 2.46
C THR A 37 -13.76 3.34 3.24
N LEU A 38 -12.54 3.17 3.70
CA LEU A 38 -12.09 2.03 4.49
C LEU A 38 -11.96 2.49 5.94
N GLU A 39 -12.94 2.15 6.76
CA GLU A 39 -12.98 2.53 8.16
C GLU A 39 -12.03 1.66 8.99
N GLY A 40 -11.29 2.30 9.90
CA GLY A 40 -10.40 1.71 10.86
C GLY A 40 -10.72 2.14 12.30
N CYS A 41 -9.88 1.71 13.25
CA CYS A 41 -10.00 2.11 14.66
C CYS A 41 -9.37 3.47 14.94
N TYR A 42 -8.32 3.83 14.18
CA TYR A 42 -7.55 5.05 14.40
C TYR A 42 -7.84 6.13 13.36
N GLY A 43 -8.68 5.83 12.38
CA GLY A 43 -9.07 6.73 11.32
C GLY A 43 -9.60 5.96 10.12
N ARG A 44 -9.48 6.54 8.94
CA ARG A 44 -9.96 5.92 7.71
C ARG A 44 -9.05 6.21 6.53
N VAL A 45 -9.19 5.40 5.49
CA VAL A 45 -8.58 5.63 4.19
C VAL A 45 -9.71 5.84 3.17
N GLU A 46 -9.71 6.97 2.50
CA GLU A 46 -10.77 7.34 1.56
C GLU A 46 -10.20 7.86 0.24
N LYS A 47 -11.02 7.86 -0.83
CA LYS A 47 -10.59 8.45 -2.11
C LYS A 47 -10.07 9.87 -1.87
N LEU A 48 -8.88 10.16 -2.39
CA LEU A 48 -8.31 11.50 -2.31
C LEU A 48 -9.22 12.52 -3.00
N ASP A 49 -9.74 13.48 -2.24
CA ASP A 49 -10.48 14.64 -2.72
C ASP A 49 -9.71 15.92 -2.39
N MET A 50 -9.38 16.67 -3.44
CA MET A 50 -8.65 17.94 -3.34
C MET A 50 -9.32 18.96 -2.44
N ARG A 51 -10.64 19.05 -2.47
CA ARG A 51 -11.41 20.07 -1.73
C ARG A 51 -11.32 19.86 -0.22
N GLN A 52 -11.17 18.60 0.18
CA GLN A 52 -11.12 18.21 1.59
C GLN A 52 -9.68 18.09 2.10
N ALA A 53 -8.78 17.56 1.28
CA ALA A 53 -7.47 17.13 1.74
C ALA A 53 -6.35 18.15 1.52
N ALA A 54 -6.44 19.06 0.53
CA ALA A 54 -5.30 19.88 0.13
C ALA A 54 -4.78 20.80 1.25
N ALA A 55 -5.68 21.50 1.93
CA ALA A 55 -5.31 22.41 3.01
C ALA A 55 -4.72 21.67 4.21
N ASP A 56 -5.31 20.54 4.59
CA ASP A 56 -4.85 19.71 5.70
C ASP A 56 -3.47 19.13 5.42
N LEU A 57 -3.30 18.54 4.22
CA LEU A 57 -2.03 17.93 3.82
C LEU A 57 -0.92 18.97 3.70
N TRP A 58 -1.21 20.16 3.17
CA TRP A 58 -0.24 21.26 3.17
C TRP A 58 0.16 21.65 4.59
N LYS A 59 -0.83 21.88 5.46
CA LYS A 59 -0.58 22.27 6.85
C LYS A 59 0.34 21.30 7.61
N VAL A 60 0.24 20.00 7.34
CA VAL A 60 1.04 18.97 8.04
C VAL A 60 2.34 18.63 7.31
N SER A 61 2.55 19.12 6.09
CA SER A 61 3.74 18.86 5.27
C SER A 61 4.67 20.07 5.14
N ALA A 62 4.13 21.28 5.22
CA ALA A 62 4.90 22.51 5.09
C ALA A 62 6.00 22.62 6.15
N GLY A 63 7.21 22.98 5.72
CA GLY A 63 8.38 23.06 6.60
C GLY A 63 8.98 21.71 7.02
N HIS A 64 8.51 20.61 6.43
CA HIS A 64 9.01 19.26 6.69
C HIS A 64 9.64 18.64 5.43
N ASP A 65 10.58 19.35 4.80
CA ASP A 65 11.19 18.97 3.52
C ASP A 65 11.80 17.55 3.51
N HIS A 66 12.23 17.08 4.67
CA HIS A 66 12.81 15.73 4.81
C HIS A 66 11.86 14.59 4.44
N ILE A 67 10.54 14.80 4.47
CA ILE A 67 9.59 13.76 4.08
C ILE A 67 9.65 13.44 2.59
N TRP A 68 10.21 14.34 1.79
CA TRP A 68 10.34 14.21 0.33
C TRP A 68 11.66 13.57 -0.11
N THR A 69 12.61 13.37 0.80
CA THR A 69 14.00 12.96 0.48
C THR A 69 14.05 11.70 -0.41
N TYR A 70 13.19 10.74 -0.16
CA TYR A 70 13.15 9.46 -0.90
C TYR A 70 12.03 9.39 -1.95
N LEU A 71 11.38 10.53 -2.22
CA LEU A 71 10.32 10.66 -3.20
C LEU A 71 10.86 11.42 -4.42
N SER A 72 11.75 10.79 -5.18
CA SER A 72 12.55 11.40 -6.25
C SER A 72 11.74 12.08 -7.37
N ALA A 73 10.44 11.84 -7.44
CA ALA A 73 9.59 12.37 -8.51
C ALA A 73 8.91 13.70 -8.17
N TYR A 74 8.94 14.16 -6.89
CA TYR A 74 8.20 15.35 -6.45
C TYR A 74 8.61 15.83 -5.06
N GLY A 75 8.35 17.12 -4.78
CA GLY A 75 8.71 17.80 -3.53
C GLY A 75 10.22 18.07 -3.37
N PRO A 76 10.62 18.79 -2.35
CA PRO A 76 9.75 19.63 -1.53
C PRO A 76 9.07 20.75 -2.31
N PHE A 77 7.99 21.33 -1.77
CA PHE A 77 7.23 22.41 -2.41
C PHE A 77 7.47 23.75 -1.70
N SER A 78 7.64 24.81 -2.48
CA SER A 78 7.92 26.15 -1.96
C SER A 78 6.73 26.82 -1.27
N ASP A 79 5.50 26.47 -1.72
CA ASP A 79 4.27 27.11 -1.27
C ASP A 79 3.03 26.22 -1.47
N ALA A 80 1.90 26.65 -0.92
CA ALA A 80 0.65 25.93 -1.00
C ALA A 80 0.09 25.80 -2.43
N PRO A 81 0.19 26.78 -3.32
CA PRO A 81 -0.21 26.63 -4.72
C PRO A 81 0.57 25.50 -5.42
N ALA A 82 1.90 25.49 -5.36
CA ALA A 82 2.73 24.46 -5.98
C ALA A 82 2.40 23.04 -5.44
N PHE A 83 2.17 22.92 -4.13
CA PHE A 83 1.71 21.69 -3.51
C PHE A 83 0.34 21.27 -4.03
N SER A 84 -0.61 22.20 -4.12
CA SER A 84 -1.97 21.95 -4.59
C SER A 84 -1.99 21.49 -6.06
N ASP A 85 -1.19 22.11 -6.92
CA ASP A 85 -1.06 21.72 -8.33
C ASP A 85 -0.51 20.30 -8.46
N TRP A 86 0.52 19.97 -7.68
CA TRP A 86 1.02 18.60 -7.62
C TRP A 86 -0.07 17.63 -7.13
N LEU A 87 -0.76 17.95 -6.03
CA LEU A 87 -1.78 17.08 -5.46
C LEU A 87 -2.95 16.89 -6.44
N ALA A 88 -3.34 17.94 -7.18
CA ALA A 88 -4.36 17.88 -8.23
C ALA A 88 -4.00 16.87 -9.31
N SER A 89 -2.71 16.77 -9.66
CA SER A 89 -2.24 15.75 -10.60
C SER A 89 -2.42 14.32 -10.09
N ARG A 90 -2.54 14.10 -8.77
CA ARG A 90 -2.70 12.75 -8.17
C ARG A 90 -4.13 12.23 -8.20
N VAL A 91 -5.13 13.08 -8.39
CA VAL A 91 -6.54 12.68 -8.37
C VAL A 91 -7.11 12.33 -9.74
N VAL A 92 -6.44 12.70 -10.83
CA VAL A 92 -6.95 12.52 -12.20
C VAL A 92 -6.70 11.14 -12.78
N PHE A 93 -5.74 10.37 -12.25
CA PHE A 93 -5.37 9.08 -12.81
C PHE A 93 -6.15 7.93 -12.19
N ALA A 94 -6.45 6.94 -13.02
CA ALA A 94 -6.96 5.64 -12.57
C ALA A 94 -5.83 4.71 -12.10
N ASP A 95 -4.60 4.96 -12.55
CA ASP A 95 -3.37 4.30 -12.12
C ASP A 95 -2.21 5.32 -12.17
N PRO A 96 -1.68 5.75 -11.04
CA PRO A 96 -2.00 5.38 -9.65
C PRO A 96 -3.37 5.91 -9.17
N TYR A 97 -4.09 5.10 -8.40
CA TYR A 97 -5.35 5.49 -7.77
C TYR A 97 -5.10 5.94 -6.33
N SER A 98 -5.23 7.23 -6.06
CA SER A 98 -4.79 7.86 -4.81
C SER A 98 -5.86 7.93 -3.74
N TYR A 99 -5.45 7.70 -2.50
CA TYR A 99 -6.26 7.75 -1.28
C TYR A 99 -5.66 8.73 -0.28
N ALA A 100 -6.50 9.40 0.48
CA ALA A 100 -6.12 10.16 1.67
C ALA A 100 -6.21 9.27 2.91
N ILE A 101 -5.30 9.48 3.86
CA ILE A 101 -5.30 8.87 5.19
C ILE A 101 -5.76 9.94 6.17
N VAL A 102 -6.91 9.71 6.77
CA VAL A 102 -7.65 10.70 7.55
C VAL A 102 -7.75 10.22 9.01
N GLY A 103 -7.32 11.06 9.93
CA GLY A 103 -7.43 10.77 11.36
C GLY A 103 -8.85 10.89 11.89
N THR A 104 -9.06 10.49 13.15
CA THR A 104 -10.37 10.57 13.84
C THR A 104 -10.90 11.98 13.98
N SER A 105 -10.04 13.01 13.93
CA SER A 105 -10.43 14.43 13.88
C SER A 105 -10.99 14.88 12.52
N GLY A 106 -10.96 14.03 11.51
CA GLY A 106 -11.41 14.34 10.15
C GLY A 106 -10.37 15.00 9.26
N ASN A 107 -9.14 15.25 9.74
CA ASN A 107 -8.08 15.89 8.98
C ASN A 107 -7.23 14.86 8.21
N ALA A 108 -6.89 15.18 6.99
CA ALA A 108 -5.97 14.37 6.19
C ALA A 108 -4.53 14.54 6.68
N LEU A 109 -3.85 13.43 6.94
CA LEU A 109 -2.49 13.38 7.52
C LEU A 109 -1.45 12.79 6.57
N GLY A 110 -1.89 12.15 5.49
CA GLY A 110 -1.02 11.54 4.50
C GLY A 110 -1.80 11.03 3.30
N ILE A 111 -1.06 10.54 2.32
CA ILE A 111 -1.61 9.88 1.13
C ILE A 111 -0.91 8.56 0.86
N ALA A 112 -1.58 7.67 0.18
CA ALA A 112 -1.02 6.48 -0.43
C ALA A 112 -1.79 6.17 -1.72
N ALA A 113 -1.20 5.44 -2.64
CA ALA A 113 -1.87 5.05 -3.87
C ALA A 113 -1.77 3.54 -4.12
N LEU A 114 -2.80 2.98 -4.73
CA LEU A 114 -2.72 1.68 -5.39
C LEU A 114 -2.33 1.92 -6.85
N MET A 115 -1.25 1.27 -7.30
CA MET A 115 -0.62 1.54 -8.59
C MET A 115 -0.12 0.26 -9.26
N ALA A 116 0.43 0.40 -10.46
CA ALA A 116 0.86 -0.74 -11.28
C ALA A 116 -0.24 -1.82 -11.31
N ILE A 117 -1.45 -1.37 -11.59
CA ILE A 117 -2.69 -2.14 -11.48
C ILE A 117 -2.76 -3.12 -12.65
N ARG A 118 -2.61 -4.41 -12.37
CA ARG A 118 -2.59 -5.50 -13.36
C ARG A 118 -3.66 -6.54 -13.03
N PRO A 119 -4.94 -6.27 -13.32
CA PRO A 119 -6.06 -7.12 -12.93
C PRO A 119 -5.96 -8.54 -13.48
N ALA A 120 -5.57 -8.70 -14.74
CA ALA A 120 -5.45 -10.01 -15.38
C ALA A 120 -4.37 -10.90 -14.72
N MET A 121 -3.34 -10.30 -14.12
CA MET A 121 -2.31 -10.99 -13.38
C MET A 121 -2.59 -11.06 -11.87
N ARG A 122 -3.63 -10.36 -11.43
CA ARG A 122 -4.01 -10.22 -10.01
C ARG A 122 -2.85 -9.67 -9.17
N VAL A 123 -2.14 -8.67 -9.72
CA VAL A 123 -1.00 -8.00 -9.08
C VAL A 123 -1.28 -6.51 -8.98
N ILE A 124 -1.01 -5.93 -7.82
CA ILE A 124 -1.16 -4.52 -7.52
C ILE A 124 -0.03 -4.07 -6.59
N GLU A 125 0.36 -2.80 -6.69
CA GLU A 125 1.41 -2.22 -5.87
C GLU A 125 0.83 -1.09 -5.01
N VAL A 126 1.28 -0.97 -3.76
CA VAL A 126 1.10 0.25 -2.98
C VAL A 126 2.32 1.14 -3.16
N GLY A 127 2.09 2.41 -3.46
CA GLY A 127 3.16 3.38 -3.67
C GLY A 127 2.68 4.81 -3.47
N HIS A 128 3.50 5.79 -3.89
CA HIS A 128 3.24 7.22 -3.66
C HIS A 128 2.84 7.51 -2.20
N ILE A 129 3.51 6.84 -1.25
CA ILE A 129 3.23 6.96 0.17
C ILE A 129 3.90 8.22 0.70
N VAL A 130 3.10 9.21 1.06
CA VAL A 130 3.55 10.45 1.69
C VAL A 130 2.91 10.55 3.06
N TYR A 131 3.69 10.38 4.09
CA TYR A 131 3.27 10.50 5.48
C TYR A 131 3.81 11.80 6.07
N SER A 132 2.93 12.61 6.63
CA SER A 132 3.36 13.75 7.45
C SER A 132 4.05 13.27 8.73
N PRO A 133 4.85 14.11 9.39
CA PRO A 133 5.42 13.77 10.69
C PRO A 133 4.35 13.39 11.74
N ALA A 134 3.14 13.95 11.63
CA ALA A 134 2.02 13.61 12.50
C ALA A 134 1.45 12.21 12.27
N LEU A 135 1.66 11.62 11.09
CA LEU A 135 1.22 10.27 10.74
C LEU A 135 2.33 9.23 10.93
N MET A 136 3.60 9.63 10.77
CA MET A 136 4.74 8.72 10.89
C MET A 136 4.78 8.04 12.26
N ARG A 137 5.02 6.73 12.27
CA ARG A 137 5.16 5.89 13.48
C ARG A 137 3.94 5.92 14.39
N THR A 138 2.76 6.14 13.83
CA THR A 138 1.48 6.08 14.56
C THR A 138 0.73 4.78 14.24
N PRO A 139 -0.20 4.36 15.13
CA PRO A 139 -1.12 3.25 14.83
C PRO A 139 -1.91 3.47 13.54
N LEU A 140 -2.36 4.70 13.26
CA LEU A 140 -3.08 5.05 12.03
C LEU A 140 -2.22 4.80 10.79
N GLY A 141 -0.92 5.16 10.82
CA GLY A 141 -0.03 4.92 9.69
C GLY A 141 0.11 3.43 9.36
N THR A 142 0.14 2.58 10.37
CA THR A 142 0.17 1.10 10.21
C THR A 142 -1.20 0.58 9.73
N GLU A 143 -2.27 1.04 10.37
CA GLU A 143 -3.64 0.64 10.03
C GLU A 143 -4.00 0.99 8.58
N ALA A 144 -3.57 2.15 8.07
CA ALA A 144 -3.82 2.55 6.70
C ALA A 144 -3.24 1.56 5.68
N GLN A 145 -2.03 1.03 5.91
CA GLN A 145 -1.44 -0.01 5.05
C GLN A 145 -2.21 -1.33 5.14
N TYR A 146 -2.63 -1.71 6.34
CA TYR A 146 -3.47 -2.88 6.55
C TYR A 146 -4.81 -2.77 5.80
N LEU A 147 -5.48 -1.61 5.90
CA LEU A 147 -6.75 -1.35 5.24
C LEU A 147 -6.64 -1.44 3.72
N LEU A 148 -5.58 -0.85 3.13
CA LEU A 148 -5.33 -0.94 1.69
C LEU A 148 -5.01 -2.36 1.25
N ALA A 149 -4.19 -3.09 1.99
CA ALA A 149 -3.88 -4.49 1.69
C ALA A 149 -5.14 -5.37 1.79
N ARG A 150 -5.93 -5.21 2.86
CA ARG A 150 -7.21 -5.91 3.02
C ARG A 150 -8.17 -5.62 1.87
N TYR A 151 -8.30 -4.37 1.47
CA TYR A 151 -9.10 -3.97 0.32
C TYR A 151 -8.64 -4.66 -0.97
N ALA A 152 -7.32 -4.65 -1.22
CA ALA A 152 -6.74 -5.29 -2.39
C ALA A 152 -7.04 -6.81 -2.42
N PHE A 153 -6.86 -7.51 -1.32
CA PHE A 153 -7.03 -8.96 -1.27
C PHE A 153 -8.51 -9.38 -1.17
N GLU A 154 -9.23 -8.85 -0.19
CA GLU A 154 -10.56 -9.34 0.14
C GLU A 154 -11.66 -8.74 -0.75
N THR A 155 -11.49 -7.46 -1.15
CA THR A 155 -12.51 -6.78 -1.94
C THR A 155 -12.22 -6.82 -3.43
N LEU A 156 -10.99 -6.52 -3.85
CA LEU A 156 -10.64 -6.44 -5.26
C LEU A 156 -10.23 -7.79 -5.86
N GLY A 157 -9.76 -8.74 -5.04
CA GLY A 157 -9.38 -10.08 -5.46
C GLY A 157 -7.96 -10.18 -6.01
N TYR A 158 -7.09 -9.24 -5.66
CA TYR A 158 -5.66 -9.39 -5.97
C TYR A 158 -5.07 -10.53 -5.15
N ARG A 159 -4.04 -11.18 -5.69
CA ARG A 159 -3.30 -12.23 -4.98
C ARG A 159 -1.86 -11.84 -4.67
N ARG A 160 -1.35 -10.77 -5.29
CA ARG A 160 -0.01 -10.23 -5.07
C ARG A 160 -0.09 -8.73 -4.82
N TYR A 161 0.42 -8.32 -3.68
CA TYR A 161 0.50 -6.93 -3.25
C TYR A 161 1.96 -6.57 -3.10
N GLU A 162 2.42 -5.60 -3.91
CA GLU A 162 3.82 -5.20 -4.00
C GLU A 162 4.03 -3.87 -3.29
N TRP A 163 5.22 -3.69 -2.76
CA TRP A 163 5.72 -2.42 -2.29
C TRP A 163 7.20 -2.31 -2.63
N LYS A 164 7.62 -1.14 -3.11
CA LYS A 164 9.01 -0.83 -3.44
C LYS A 164 9.45 0.34 -2.59
N CYS A 165 10.62 0.23 -1.98
CA CYS A 165 11.24 1.32 -1.24
C CYS A 165 12.75 1.31 -1.43
N ASP A 166 13.37 2.47 -1.20
CA ASP A 166 14.80 2.56 -1.02
C ASP A 166 15.19 1.89 0.31
N PRO A 167 16.22 1.02 0.36
CA PRO A 167 16.64 0.36 1.59
C PRO A 167 17.03 1.33 2.71
N ILE A 168 17.55 2.51 2.36
CA ILE A 168 17.89 3.57 3.33
C ILE A 168 16.61 4.22 3.86
N ALA A 169 15.62 4.45 3.01
CA ALA A 169 14.31 4.97 3.41
C ALA A 169 13.60 4.07 4.42
N SER A 170 13.72 2.75 4.26
CA SER A 170 13.07 1.78 5.15
C SER A 170 13.54 1.86 6.60
N SER A 171 14.78 2.32 6.82
CA SER A 171 15.35 2.46 8.17
C SER A 171 14.94 3.76 8.88
N THR A 172 14.59 4.80 8.13
CA THR A 172 14.35 6.15 8.67
C THR A 172 12.90 6.60 8.67
N SER A 173 12.09 6.13 7.73
CA SER A 173 10.72 6.62 7.50
C SER A 173 9.66 5.54 7.36
N SER A 174 10.00 4.28 7.63
CA SER A 174 9.08 3.15 7.42
C SER A 174 7.76 3.31 8.19
N PRO A 175 6.62 3.14 7.54
CA PRO A 175 5.31 3.24 8.18
C PRO A 175 5.01 2.14 9.19
N SER A 176 5.77 1.05 9.23
CA SER A 176 5.68 0.08 10.33
C SER A 176 6.93 -0.79 10.44
N THR A 177 7.41 -0.96 11.66
CA THR A 177 8.52 -1.86 12.01
C THR A 177 8.22 -3.33 11.66
N ALA A 178 6.95 -3.69 11.52
CA ALA A 178 6.51 -5.04 11.19
C ALA A 178 6.79 -5.43 9.74
N THR A 179 6.79 -4.46 8.81
CA THR A 179 7.05 -4.71 7.39
C THR A 179 8.55 -4.60 7.06
N ALA A 180 9.32 -3.83 7.84
CA ALA A 180 10.74 -3.55 7.56
C ALA A 180 11.70 -4.67 8.00
N SER A 181 11.26 -5.65 8.81
CA SER A 181 12.16 -6.69 9.32
C SER A 181 12.56 -7.76 8.29
N LEU A 182 12.01 -7.72 7.09
CA LEU A 182 12.29 -8.67 6.00
C LEU A 182 13.19 -8.12 4.88
N ALA A 183 13.58 -6.83 4.96
CA ALA A 183 14.35 -6.17 3.90
C ALA A 183 15.83 -6.03 4.26
N ARG A 184 16.67 -6.91 3.74
CA ARG A 184 18.13 -6.73 3.68
C ARG A 184 18.66 -7.23 2.36
N SER A 185 18.68 -6.40 1.37
CA SER A 185 19.66 -6.25 0.28
C SER A 185 19.10 -5.46 -0.91
N SER A 186 19.97 -4.79 -1.62
CA SER A 186 19.79 -3.82 -2.70
C SER A 186 18.54 -4.05 -3.58
N ARG A 187 17.60 -3.11 -3.57
CA ARG A 187 16.32 -3.09 -4.30
C ARG A 187 15.36 -4.20 -3.88
N GLU A 188 14.84 -4.14 -2.68
CA GLU A 188 13.95 -5.17 -2.18
C GLU A 188 12.50 -4.94 -2.57
N PHE A 189 11.93 -6.01 -3.13
CA PHE A 189 10.52 -6.11 -3.41
C PHE A 189 9.85 -6.85 -2.26
N PHE A 190 8.91 -6.22 -1.56
CA PHE A 190 8.00 -6.94 -0.71
C PHE A 190 6.90 -7.55 -1.57
N VAL A 191 6.87 -8.85 -1.60
CA VAL A 191 5.75 -9.59 -2.18
C VAL A 191 5.02 -10.28 -1.06
N TRP A 192 3.85 -9.78 -0.72
CA TRP A 192 2.91 -10.55 0.08
C TRP A 192 1.98 -11.30 -0.88
N VAL A 193 2.03 -12.63 -0.82
CA VAL A 193 1.14 -13.50 -1.57
C VAL A 193 0.04 -13.93 -0.61
N GLY A 194 -1.18 -13.41 -0.79
CA GLY A 194 -2.35 -13.89 -0.07
C GLY A 194 -2.59 -15.35 -0.43
N GLY A 195 -2.51 -16.23 0.56
CA GLY A 195 -2.94 -17.61 0.42
C GLY A 195 -4.46 -17.66 0.20
N ASP A 196 -4.91 -18.55 -0.68
CA ASP A 196 -6.31 -18.88 -0.85
C ASP A 196 -6.89 -19.35 0.49
N ARG A 197 -7.81 -18.59 1.08
CA ARG A 197 -8.54 -19.06 2.26
C ARG A 197 -9.50 -20.13 1.80
N ARG A 198 -9.10 -21.38 1.87
CA ARG A 198 -10.08 -22.46 1.84
C ARG A 198 -11.04 -22.26 3.01
N THR A 199 -12.33 -22.18 2.73
CA THR A 199 -13.39 -22.21 3.73
C THR A 199 -13.10 -23.34 4.73
N PRO A 200 -13.17 -23.09 6.04
CA PRO A 200 -13.06 -24.16 7.02
C PRO A 200 -14.18 -25.18 6.75
N PRO A 201 -13.92 -26.48 6.94
CA PRO A 201 -14.95 -27.49 6.81
C PRO A 201 -16.09 -27.19 7.80
N PRO A 202 -17.34 -27.50 7.44
CA PRO A 202 -18.47 -27.32 8.34
C PRO A 202 -18.21 -28.11 9.63
N ALA A 203 -18.45 -27.46 10.77
CA ALA A 203 -18.39 -28.11 12.07
C ALA A 203 -19.43 -29.24 12.10
N THR A 204 -18.97 -30.46 12.34
CA THR A 204 -19.78 -31.62 12.70
C THR A 204 -20.11 -31.59 14.19
#